data_aa93d6044c74614bff14c580a62787a8
#
_entry.id   aa93d6044c74614bff14c580a62787a8
#
_cell.length_a   1.000
_cell.length_b   1.000
_cell.length_c   1.000
_cell.angle_alpha   90.00
_cell.angle_beta   90.00
_cell.angle_gamma   90.00
#
_symmetry.space_group_name_H-M   'P 1'
#
loop_
_entity.id
_entity.type
_entity.pdbx_description
1 polymer ?
#
loop_
_entity_poly.entity_id
_entity_poly.type
_entity_poly.pdbx_seq_one_letter_code
_entity_poly.pdbx_strand_id
1 'polypeptide(L)'
;MDTELRDKVVLITGASGGIGGAAARLFDREGAKLVLHGHRNMGSLQALQEQLTAENLIVSADLTEEDEVEHLFRKALDRFRGVDVLVANAGIWPEDNEPIHRMSLERWTQTIDADLTSVFLCARAFFRILERTKPETASLVIVGSTAAVFGEEGHADYAAAKAGITYGLTRSLKNEIVRIVSQGRVNAVCPGWTTTPMSAAGLENPAVVTQVLQTRAHKRVARPEDVASAIVFLSSDRLAGHITGEVLTVAGGMEGRLLHLPEEIDPHRA
;
A
#
# COMPACT_ATOMS: atom_id res chain seq x y z
N MET A 1 -4.04 -21.83 -7.15
CA MET A 1 -2.56 -21.85 -6.96
C MET A 1 -2.37 -21.72 -5.44
N ASP A 2 -1.55 -22.56 -4.83
CA ASP A 2 -1.32 -22.49 -3.38
C ASP A 2 -0.32 -21.37 -3.10
N THR A 3 -0.68 -20.43 -2.23
CA THR A 3 0.15 -19.25 -1.89
C THR A 3 1.05 -19.50 -0.68
N GLU A 4 0.79 -20.57 0.09
CA GLU A 4 1.42 -20.85 1.39
C GLU A 4 1.29 -19.69 2.41
N LEU A 5 0.21 -18.91 2.30
CA LEU A 5 -0.10 -17.82 3.23
C LEU A 5 -0.99 -18.27 4.41
N ARG A 6 -1.46 -19.52 4.41
CA ARG A 6 -2.25 -20.09 5.52
C ARG A 6 -1.47 -19.99 6.83
N ASP A 7 -2.14 -19.50 7.86
CA ASP A 7 -1.60 -19.26 9.20
C ASP A 7 -0.48 -18.20 9.31
N LYS A 8 -0.02 -17.61 8.21
CA LYS A 8 0.89 -16.46 8.25
C LYS A 8 0.21 -15.25 8.88
N VAL A 9 0.93 -14.52 9.69
CA VAL A 9 0.44 -13.27 10.32
C VAL A 9 0.72 -12.10 9.41
N VAL A 10 -0.32 -11.47 8.89
CA VAL A 10 -0.26 -10.34 7.96
C VAL A 10 -0.76 -9.07 8.63
N LEU A 11 0.10 -8.07 8.78
CA LEU A 11 -0.27 -6.74 9.25
C LEU A 11 -0.49 -5.83 8.04
N ILE A 12 -1.69 -5.23 7.95
CA ILE A 12 -2.09 -4.34 6.86
C ILE A 12 -2.36 -2.95 7.43
N THR A 13 -1.54 -1.97 7.08
CA THR A 13 -1.80 -0.58 7.45
C THR A 13 -2.82 0.04 6.48
N GLY A 14 -3.73 0.88 7.02
CA GLY A 14 -4.80 1.47 6.22
C GLY A 14 -5.81 0.44 5.67
N ALA A 15 -6.10 -0.61 6.44
CA ALA A 15 -7.05 -1.65 6.05
C ALA A 15 -8.50 -1.16 5.91
N SER A 16 -8.85 -0.02 6.49
CA SER A 16 -10.15 0.65 6.29
C SER A 16 -10.31 1.28 4.91
N GLY A 17 -9.23 1.42 4.12
CA GLY A 17 -9.25 1.98 2.76
C GLY A 17 -9.57 0.92 1.70
N GLY A 18 -9.77 1.37 0.44
CA GLY A 18 -10.17 0.50 -0.66
C GLY A 18 -9.16 -0.63 -0.94
N ILE A 19 -7.90 -0.30 -1.19
CA ILE A 19 -6.84 -1.29 -1.49
C ILE A 19 -6.56 -2.16 -0.26
N GLY A 20 -6.40 -1.56 0.93
CA GLY A 20 -6.14 -2.29 2.16
C GLY A 20 -7.25 -3.28 2.52
N GLY A 21 -8.52 -2.87 2.35
CA GLY A 21 -9.68 -3.73 2.57
C GLY A 21 -9.78 -4.88 1.56
N ALA A 22 -9.48 -4.61 0.28
CA ALA A 22 -9.42 -5.66 -0.74
C ALA A 22 -8.28 -6.66 -0.46
N ALA A 23 -7.11 -6.18 -0.03
CA ALA A 23 -6.00 -7.03 0.37
C ALA A 23 -6.38 -7.90 1.58
N ALA A 24 -7.02 -7.33 2.60
CA ALA A 24 -7.48 -8.08 3.77
C ALA A 24 -8.42 -9.23 3.38
N ARG A 25 -9.40 -8.99 2.48
CA ARG A 25 -10.30 -10.04 1.99
C ARG A 25 -9.56 -11.11 1.20
N LEU A 26 -8.53 -10.78 0.45
CA LEU A 26 -7.74 -11.78 -0.29
C LEU A 26 -6.89 -12.61 0.67
N PHE A 27 -6.21 -12.02 1.63
CA PHE A 27 -5.45 -12.74 2.65
C PHE A 27 -6.34 -13.64 3.52
N ASP A 28 -7.56 -13.18 3.84
CA ASP A 28 -8.58 -14.00 4.53
C ASP A 28 -8.90 -15.29 3.75
N ARG A 29 -9.10 -15.17 2.43
CA ARG A 29 -9.35 -16.32 1.55
C ARG A 29 -8.18 -17.29 1.47
N GLU A 30 -6.96 -16.80 1.63
CA GLU A 30 -5.75 -17.61 1.70
C GLU A 30 -5.52 -18.23 3.08
N GLY A 31 -6.38 -17.91 4.07
CA GLY A 31 -6.32 -18.43 5.44
C GLY A 31 -5.26 -17.79 6.32
N ALA A 32 -4.81 -16.58 6.00
CA ALA A 32 -3.87 -15.83 6.81
C ALA A 32 -4.54 -15.25 8.07
N LYS A 33 -3.77 -15.06 9.14
CA LYS A 33 -4.18 -14.32 10.35
C LYS A 33 -3.92 -12.84 10.13
N LEU A 34 -4.85 -11.97 10.52
CA LEU A 34 -4.83 -10.58 10.11
C LEU A 34 -4.69 -9.61 11.29
N VAL A 35 -3.78 -8.66 11.18
CA VAL A 35 -3.75 -7.44 11.98
C VAL A 35 -4.15 -6.28 11.07
N LEU A 36 -5.32 -5.72 11.34
CA LEU A 36 -5.93 -4.68 10.52
C LEU A 36 -5.79 -3.33 11.21
N HIS A 37 -5.00 -2.47 10.63
CA HIS A 37 -4.82 -1.12 11.15
C HIS A 37 -5.73 -0.12 10.43
N GLY A 38 -6.34 0.78 11.20
CA GLY A 38 -7.01 2.01 10.76
C GLY A 38 -6.70 3.14 11.72
N HIS A 39 -6.96 4.38 11.32
CA HIS A 39 -6.81 5.55 12.18
C HIS A 39 -8.17 6.19 12.45
N ARG A 40 -8.71 6.97 11.52
CA ARG A 40 -9.95 7.77 11.72
C ARG A 40 -11.22 7.00 11.37
N ASN A 41 -11.16 6.09 10.42
CA ASN A 41 -12.33 5.38 9.90
C ASN A 41 -12.47 3.98 10.51
N MET A 42 -12.66 3.93 11.83
CA MET A 42 -12.78 2.66 12.56
C MET A 42 -14.10 1.94 12.27
N GLY A 43 -15.18 2.66 11.91
CA GLY A 43 -16.45 2.04 11.53
C GLY A 43 -16.32 1.16 10.27
N SER A 44 -15.64 1.65 9.23
CA SER A 44 -15.35 0.84 8.04
C SER A 44 -14.45 -0.36 8.35
N LEU A 45 -13.52 -0.21 9.30
CA LEU A 45 -12.66 -1.30 9.72
C LEU A 45 -13.43 -2.40 10.48
N GLN A 46 -14.36 -2.01 11.35
CA GLN A 46 -15.27 -2.94 12.03
C GLN A 46 -16.17 -3.69 11.05
N ALA A 47 -16.77 -2.95 10.10
CA ALA A 47 -17.58 -3.57 9.05
C ALA A 47 -16.78 -4.53 8.16
N LEU A 48 -15.51 -4.25 7.90
CA LEU A 48 -14.61 -5.18 7.23
C LEU A 48 -14.36 -6.42 8.11
N GLN A 49 -14.06 -6.23 9.38
CA GLN A 49 -13.80 -7.32 10.33
C GLN A 49 -14.94 -8.35 10.37
N GLU A 50 -16.19 -7.88 10.37
CA GLU A 50 -17.38 -8.74 10.38
C GLU A 50 -17.54 -9.61 9.13
N GLN A 51 -16.89 -9.23 8.01
CA GLN A 51 -16.90 -9.96 6.75
C GLN A 51 -15.82 -11.04 6.66
N LEU A 52 -14.81 -10.99 7.53
CA LEU A 52 -13.67 -11.88 7.51
C LEU A 52 -13.93 -13.13 8.34
N THR A 53 -13.41 -14.25 7.88
CA THR A 53 -13.53 -15.55 8.55
C THR A 53 -12.28 -15.96 9.31
N ALA A 54 -11.11 -15.44 8.89
CA ALA A 54 -9.84 -15.71 9.53
C ALA A 54 -9.73 -15.02 10.90
N GLU A 55 -8.86 -15.56 11.74
CA GLU A 55 -8.50 -14.94 13.01
C GLU A 55 -7.90 -13.57 12.75
N ASN A 56 -8.49 -12.53 13.36
CA ASN A 56 -8.06 -11.16 13.09
C ASN A 56 -8.06 -10.29 14.36
N LEU A 57 -7.33 -9.19 14.29
CA LEU A 57 -7.22 -8.15 15.31
C LEU A 57 -7.30 -6.79 14.63
N ILE A 58 -8.18 -5.91 15.08
CA ILE A 58 -8.20 -4.50 14.66
C ILE A 58 -7.47 -3.63 15.68
N VAL A 59 -6.66 -2.69 15.18
CA VAL A 59 -5.91 -1.73 16.01
C VAL A 59 -6.01 -0.35 15.40
N SER A 60 -6.35 0.64 16.22
CA SER A 60 -6.26 2.06 15.85
C SER A 60 -4.90 2.61 16.23
N ALA A 61 -4.29 3.38 15.33
CA ALA A 61 -3.03 4.10 15.59
C ALA A 61 -2.89 5.28 14.63
N ASP A 62 -2.27 6.37 15.06
CA ASP A 62 -1.69 7.37 14.17
C ASP A 62 -0.27 6.93 13.80
N LEU A 63 -0.06 6.59 12.54
CA LEU A 63 1.24 6.07 12.08
C LEU A 63 2.32 7.16 11.96
N THR A 64 1.99 8.41 12.15
CA THR A 64 2.96 9.51 12.25
C THR A 64 3.58 9.61 13.64
N GLU A 65 2.95 8.93 14.63
CA GLU A 65 3.38 8.92 16.03
C GLU A 65 4.12 7.61 16.36
N GLU A 66 5.40 7.71 16.74
CA GLU A 66 6.25 6.55 17.00
C GLU A 66 5.69 5.61 18.07
N ASP A 67 5.19 6.17 19.18
CA ASP A 67 4.65 5.39 20.30
C ASP A 67 3.38 4.61 19.90
N GLU A 68 2.56 5.16 19.01
CA GLU A 68 1.36 4.50 18.50
C GLU A 68 1.71 3.37 17.52
N VAL A 69 2.72 3.57 16.68
CA VAL A 69 3.25 2.50 15.82
C VAL A 69 3.82 1.37 16.68
N GLU A 70 4.61 1.66 17.70
CA GLU A 70 5.13 0.64 18.62
C GLU A 70 4.01 -0.10 19.35
N HIS A 71 2.94 0.61 19.74
CA HIS A 71 1.75 0.00 20.32
C HIS A 71 1.06 -0.98 19.36
N LEU A 72 0.86 -0.58 18.10
CA LEU A 72 0.29 -1.42 17.04
C LEU A 72 1.06 -2.75 16.91
N PHE A 73 2.36 -2.68 16.76
CA PHE A 73 3.21 -3.85 16.58
C PHE A 73 3.31 -4.71 17.85
N ARG A 74 3.30 -4.11 19.02
CA ARG A 74 3.22 -4.82 20.30
C ARG A 74 1.91 -5.61 20.41
N LYS A 75 0.76 -5.03 20.07
CA LYS A 75 -0.54 -5.73 20.04
C LYS A 75 -0.52 -6.92 19.08
N ALA A 76 0.08 -6.78 17.90
CA ALA A 76 0.25 -7.87 16.96
C ALA A 76 1.11 -9.00 17.56
N LEU A 77 2.23 -8.66 18.18
CA LEU A 77 3.13 -9.61 18.82
C LEU A 77 2.47 -10.35 20.00
N ASP A 78 1.74 -9.62 20.85
CA ASP A 78 1.03 -10.18 22.01
C ASP A 78 -0.05 -11.21 21.57
N ARG A 79 -0.77 -10.89 20.47
CA ARG A 79 -1.88 -11.73 19.96
C ARG A 79 -1.38 -12.92 19.15
N PHE A 80 -0.41 -12.74 18.27
CA PHE A 80 -0.02 -13.74 17.27
C PHE A 80 1.44 -14.22 17.40
N ARG A 81 2.21 -13.67 18.33
CA ARG A 81 3.61 -14.01 18.59
C ARG A 81 4.61 -13.59 17.53
N GLY A 82 4.15 -12.94 16.45
CA GLY A 82 5.00 -12.45 15.36
C GLY A 82 4.18 -11.72 14.29
N VAL A 83 4.88 -11.24 13.29
CA VAL A 83 4.32 -10.73 12.03
C VAL A 83 5.22 -11.28 10.91
N ASP A 84 4.62 -12.04 9.98
CA ASP A 84 5.36 -12.62 8.85
C ASP A 84 5.34 -11.68 7.63
N VAL A 85 4.24 -10.97 7.45
CA VAL A 85 4.04 -10.04 6.32
C VAL A 85 3.59 -8.68 6.83
N LEU A 86 4.29 -7.63 6.40
CA LEU A 86 3.82 -6.25 6.53
C LEU A 86 3.39 -5.70 5.17
N VAL A 87 2.14 -5.28 5.06
CA VAL A 87 1.63 -4.48 3.94
C VAL A 87 1.55 -3.02 4.38
N ALA A 88 2.55 -2.23 4.00
CA ALA A 88 2.61 -0.80 4.27
C ALA A 88 1.78 -0.04 3.20
N ASN A 89 0.47 0.06 3.44
CA ASN A 89 -0.52 0.59 2.50
C ASN A 89 -1.13 1.93 2.95
N ALA A 90 -1.09 2.26 4.24
CA ALA A 90 -1.63 3.54 4.73
C ALA A 90 -0.95 4.72 4.02
N GLY A 91 -1.72 5.76 3.78
CA GLY A 91 -1.28 7.01 3.18
C GLY A 91 -2.46 7.94 2.93
N ILE A 92 -2.15 9.16 2.54
CA ILE A 92 -3.14 10.19 2.18
C ILE A 92 -2.94 10.63 0.73
N TRP A 93 -3.97 11.25 0.19
CA TRP A 93 -3.92 12.02 -1.05
C TRP A 93 -4.36 13.45 -0.72
N PRO A 94 -3.49 14.47 -0.85
CA PRO A 94 -3.91 15.86 -0.69
C PRO A 94 -4.94 16.24 -1.75
N GLU A 95 -6.11 16.74 -1.33
CA GLU A 95 -7.22 17.02 -2.25
C GLU A 95 -6.95 18.21 -3.17
N ASP A 96 -6.23 19.22 -2.65
CA ASP A 96 -5.92 20.44 -3.40
C ASP A 96 -4.76 20.23 -4.35
N ASN A 97 -4.96 20.61 -5.61
CA ASN A 97 -3.88 20.71 -6.60
C ASN A 97 -3.11 22.02 -6.36
N GLU A 98 -1.90 21.93 -5.82
CA GLU A 98 -1.11 23.11 -5.45
C GLU A 98 0.29 23.11 -6.09
N PRO A 99 0.57 24.06 -7.00
CA PRO A 99 1.90 24.19 -7.62
C PRO A 99 3.00 24.41 -6.58
N ILE A 100 4.20 23.87 -6.80
CA ILE A 100 5.31 23.88 -5.85
C ILE A 100 5.65 25.28 -5.30
N HIS A 101 5.52 26.34 -6.10
CA HIS A 101 5.83 27.71 -5.68
C HIS A 101 4.78 28.34 -4.74
N ARG A 102 3.64 27.65 -4.52
CA ARG A 102 2.57 28.06 -3.59
C ARG A 102 2.41 27.07 -2.44
N MET A 103 2.96 25.88 -2.57
CA MET A 103 2.84 24.82 -1.57
C MET A 103 3.41 25.26 -0.24
N SER A 104 2.62 25.20 0.82
CA SER A 104 3.07 25.55 2.16
C SER A 104 3.98 24.46 2.75
N LEU A 105 4.92 24.86 3.62
CA LEU A 105 5.75 23.91 4.35
C LEU A 105 4.90 22.98 5.24
N GLU A 106 3.79 23.47 5.77
CA GLU A 106 2.85 22.68 6.57
C GLU A 106 2.27 21.52 5.77
N ARG A 107 1.70 21.79 4.57
CA ARG A 107 1.19 20.75 3.67
C ARG A 107 2.28 19.75 3.30
N TRP A 108 3.45 20.25 2.90
CA TRP A 108 4.61 19.39 2.60
C TRP A 108 4.93 18.45 3.76
N THR A 109 5.05 18.99 4.99
CA THR A 109 5.39 18.19 6.18
C THR A 109 4.31 17.16 6.47
N GLN A 110 3.03 17.54 6.44
CA GLN A 110 1.91 16.63 6.65
C GLN A 110 1.92 15.44 5.67
N THR A 111 2.18 15.71 4.39
CA THR A 111 2.24 14.65 3.37
C THR A 111 3.46 13.75 3.57
N ILE A 112 4.63 14.32 3.85
CA ILE A 112 5.84 13.54 4.15
C ILE A 112 5.65 12.68 5.39
N ASP A 113 5.05 13.18 6.45
CA ASP A 113 4.80 12.42 7.67
C ASP A 113 3.82 11.29 7.43
N ALA A 114 2.72 11.55 6.72
CA ALA A 114 1.70 10.54 6.45
C ALA A 114 2.13 9.45 5.46
N ASP A 115 2.94 9.78 4.44
CA ASP A 115 3.22 8.89 3.30
C ASP A 115 4.66 8.35 3.25
N LEU A 116 5.60 8.97 3.99
CA LEU A 116 7.00 8.53 4.04
C LEU A 116 7.42 8.19 5.47
N THR A 117 7.28 9.12 6.43
CA THR A 117 7.70 8.89 7.83
C THR A 117 6.92 7.73 8.45
N SER A 118 5.61 7.65 8.22
CA SER A 118 4.76 6.55 8.70
C SER A 118 5.21 5.17 8.19
N VAL A 119 5.58 5.07 6.91
CA VAL A 119 6.10 3.82 6.32
C VAL A 119 7.45 3.45 6.91
N PHE A 120 8.34 4.44 7.13
CA PHE A 120 9.60 4.22 7.82
C PHE A 120 9.38 3.69 9.24
N LEU A 121 8.49 4.29 10.02
CA LEU A 121 8.19 3.87 11.40
C LEU A 121 7.66 2.43 11.43
N CYS A 122 6.72 2.09 10.54
CA CYS A 122 6.18 0.74 10.41
C CYS A 122 7.25 -0.28 9.99
N ALA A 123 8.08 0.04 9.00
CA ALA A 123 9.17 -0.83 8.56
C ALA A 123 10.18 -1.08 9.69
N ARG A 124 10.57 -0.03 10.42
CA ARG A 124 11.48 -0.12 11.57
C ARG A 124 10.90 -1.02 12.67
N ALA A 125 9.62 -0.85 13.03
CA ALA A 125 8.96 -1.67 14.04
C ALA A 125 8.85 -3.14 13.58
N PHE A 126 8.56 -3.37 12.30
CA PHE A 126 8.54 -4.70 11.70
C PHE A 126 9.93 -5.38 11.79
N PHE A 127 10.98 -4.70 11.39
CA PHE A 127 12.34 -5.24 11.46
C PHE A 127 12.78 -5.56 12.91
N ARG A 128 12.39 -4.73 13.90
CA ARG A 128 12.61 -5.03 15.32
C ARG A 128 11.90 -6.32 15.77
N ILE A 129 10.69 -6.58 15.26
CA ILE A 129 9.99 -7.84 15.52
C ILE A 129 10.73 -9.02 14.87
N LEU A 130 11.13 -8.90 13.61
CA LEU A 130 11.86 -9.94 12.91
C LEU A 130 13.17 -10.30 13.61
N GLU A 131 13.91 -9.31 14.12
CA GLU A 131 15.13 -9.54 14.89
C GLU A 131 14.90 -10.33 16.18
N ARG A 132 13.74 -10.13 16.83
CA ARG A 132 13.35 -10.84 18.05
C ARG A 132 12.79 -12.24 17.79
N THR A 133 11.97 -12.40 16.74
CA THR A 133 11.25 -13.65 16.46
C THR A 133 12.00 -14.58 15.53
N LYS A 134 12.88 -14.05 14.68
CA LYS A 134 13.73 -14.77 13.72
C LYS A 134 12.95 -15.82 12.92
N PRO A 135 11.89 -15.43 12.21
CA PRO A 135 11.15 -16.36 11.38
C PRO A 135 12.00 -16.85 10.21
N GLU A 136 11.61 -17.95 9.59
CA GLU A 136 12.30 -18.48 8.40
C GLU A 136 12.16 -17.57 7.19
N THR A 137 10.96 -17.00 7.02
CA THR A 137 10.62 -16.11 5.91
C THR A 137 9.95 -14.83 6.43
N ALA A 138 10.08 -13.74 5.70
CA ALA A 138 9.36 -12.50 5.95
C ALA A 138 9.17 -11.69 4.68
N SER A 139 8.06 -10.97 4.56
CA SER A 139 7.79 -10.10 3.41
C SER A 139 7.30 -8.72 3.83
N LEU A 140 7.92 -7.67 3.28
CA LEU A 140 7.41 -6.31 3.33
C LEU A 140 6.95 -5.92 1.92
N VAL A 141 5.67 -5.58 1.78
CA VAL A 141 5.10 -5.01 0.55
C VAL A 141 4.71 -3.56 0.80
N ILE A 142 5.37 -2.63 0.11
CA ILE A 142 5.13 -1.19 0.22
C ILE A 142 4.18 -0.77 -0.90
N VAL A 143 3.09 -0.07 -0.55
CA VAL A 143 2.17 0.49 -1.54
C VAL A 143 2.60 1.91 -1.90
N GLY A 144 3.27 2.01 -3.05
CA GLY A 144 3.70 3.25 -3.68
C GLY A 144 2.58 3.91 -4.48
N SER A 145 2.96 4.51 -5.62
CA SER A 145 2.05 5.15 -6.57
C SER A 145 2.72 5.33 -7.92
N THR A 146 1.94 5.42 -9.01
CA THR A 146 2.46 5.91 -10.31
C THR A 146 2.98 7.34 -10.23
N ALA A 147 2.55 8.16 -9.27
CA ALA A 147 3.13 9.47 -9.00
C ALA A 147 4.62 9.40 -8.63
N ALA A 148 5.08 8.28 -8.05
CA ALA A 148 6.51 8.03 -7.81
C ALA A 148 7.30 7.82 -9.11
N VAL A 149 6.63 7.32 -10.16
CA VAL A 149 7.26 6.93 -11.43
C VAL A 149 7.26 8.09 -12.43
N PHE A 150 6.11 8.77 -12.55
CA PHE A 150 5.86 9.78 -13.58
C PHE A 150 5.78 11.23 -13.04
N GLY A 151 5.76 11.39 -11.70
CA GLY A 151 5.41 12.64 -11.06
C GLY A 151 3.89 12.87 -11.06
N GLU A 152 3.46 13.94 -10.39
CA GLU A 152 2.05 14.36 -10.37
C GLU A 152 2.01 15.89 -10.22
N GLU A 153 1.48 16.59 -11.23
CA GLU A 153 1.38 18.04 -11.21
C GLU A 153 0.51 18.50 -10.04
N GLY A 154 0.98 19.50 -9.30
CA GLY A 154 0.31 20.04 -8.11
C GLY A 154 0.41 19.16 -6.86
N HIS A 155 1.11 18.03 -6.91
CA HIS A 155 1.29 17.08 -5.82
C HIS A 155 2.77 16.67 -5.67
N ALA A 156 3.67 17.65 -5.72
CA ALA A 156 5.11 17.39 -5.60
C ALA A 156 5.49 16.76 -4.25
N ASP A 157 4.77 17.12 -3.17
CA ASP A 157 4.87 16.52 -1.84
C ASP A 157 4.56 15.02 -1.86
N TYR A 158 3.42 14.65 -2.43
CA TYR A 158 3.00 13.26 -2.57
C TYR A 158 3.93 12.44 -3.47
N ALA A 159 4.29 13.00 -4.63
CA ALA A 159 5.21 12.35 -5.56
C ALA A 159 6.59 12.09 -4.92
N ALA A 160 7.12 13.06 -4.16
CA ALA A 160 8.37 12.93 -3.43
C ALA A 160 8.29 11.85 -2.35
N ALA A 161 7.22 11.85 -1.51
CA ALA A 161 7.01 10.85 -0.49
C ALA A 161 6.91 9.44 -1.09
N LYS A 162 6.07 9.27 -2.12
CA LYS A 162 5.87 7.98 -2.79
C LYS A 162 7.12 7.50 -3.53
N ALA A 163 7.92 8.39 -4.11
CA ALA A 163 9.21 8.03 -4.69
C ALA A 163 10.21 7.58 -3.61
N GLY A 164 10.22 8.24 -2.46
CA GLY A 164 11.05 7.88 -1.31
C GLY A 164 10.80 6.45 -0.83
N ILE A 165 9.55 6.05 -0.64
CA ILE A 165 9.22 4.70 -0.21
C ILE A 165 9.40 3.67 -1.33
N THR A 166 9.03 4.00 -2.57
CA THR A 166 9.06 3.09 -3.70
C THR A 166 10.47 2.73 -4.13
N TYR A 167 11.33 3.71 -4.30
CA TYR A 167 12.68 3.50 -4.81
C TYR A 167 13.74 3.57 -3.72
N GLY A 168 13.62 4.50 -2.77
CA GLY A 168 14.58 4.67 -1.68
C GLY A 168 14.48 3.53 -0.67
N LEU A 169 13.39 3.47 0.11
CA LEU A 169 13.24 2.49 1.18
C LEU A 169 13.21 1.06 0.64
N THR A 170 12.42 0.76 -0.39
CA THR A 170 12.32 -0.61 -0.94
C THR A 170 13.70 -1.19 -1.28
N ARG A 171 14.55 -0.40 -1.96
CA ARG A 171 15.88 -0.85 -2.39
C ARG A 171 16.90 -0.95 -1.26
N SER A 172 16.79 -0.10 -0.24
CA SER A 172 17.64 -0.20 0.96
C SER A 172 17.23 -1.38 1.82
N LEU A 173 15.94 -1.47 2.15
CA LEU A 173 15.43 -2.45 3.09
C LEU A 173 15.54 -3.89 2.58
N LYS A 174 15.50 -4.14 1.26
CA LYS A 174 15.75 -5.48 0.72
C LYS A 174 17.15 -6.01 1.04
N ASN A 175 18.14 -5.12 1.18
CA ASN A 175 19.50 -5.49 1.54
C ASN A 175 19.68 -5.69 3.06
N GLU A 176 18.82 -5.05 3.85
CA GLU A 176 18.87 -5.11 5.31
C GLU A 176 18.08 -6.30 5.86
N ILE A 177 16.89 -6.58 5.31
CA ILE A 177 16.02 -7.66 5.80
C ILE A 177 16.71 -9.03 5.76
N VAL A 178 17.50 -9.31 4.73
CA VAL A 178 18.23 -10.59 4.57
C VAL A 178 19.34 -10.79 5.61
N ARG A 179 19.74 -9.75 6.33
CA ARG A 179 20.68 -9.86 7.45
C ARG A 179 20.00 -10.31 8.74
N ILE A 180 18.68 -10.20 8.81
CA ILE A 180 17.84 -10.59 9.95
C ILE A 180 17.14 -11.93 9.65
N VAL A 181 16.54 -12.02 8.46
CA VAL A 181 15.79 -13.19 7.97
C VAL A 181 16.34 -13.58 6.61
N SER A 182 16.95 -14.75 6.51
CA SER A 182 17.71 -15.17 5.30
C SER A 182 16.83 -15.21 4.03
N GLN A 183 15.53 -15.47 4.17
CA GLN A 183 14.57 -15.45 3.07
C GLN A 183 13.62 -14.22 3.17
N GLY A 184 14.13 -13.13 3.75
CA GLY A 184 13.42 -11.87 3.85
C GLY A 184 13.31 -11.15 2.50
N ARG A 185 12.15 -10.59 2.18
CA ARG A 185 11.88 -9.88 0.92
C ARG A 185 11.24 -8.52 1.16
N VAL A 186 11.59 -7.56 0.33
CA VAL A 186 10.97 -6.22 0.32
C VAL A 186 10.68 -5.83 -1.12
N ASN A 187 9.41 -5.58 -1.43
CA ASN A 187 8.97 -5.16 -2.76
C ASN A 187 7.99 -3.99 -2.65
N ALA A 188 7.77 -3.29 -3.75
CA ALA A 188 6.76 -2.25 -3.85
C ALA A 188 5.72 -2.59 -4.92
N VAL A 189 4.47 -2.19 -4.68
CA VAL A 189 3.40 -2.14 -5.67
C VAL A 189 3.07 -0.68 -5.93
N CYS A 190 3.07 -0.25 -7.20
CA CYS A 190 2.72 1.11 -7.61
C CYS A 190 1.37 1.11 -8.34
N PRO A 191 0.27 1.38 -7.63
CA PRO A 191 -1.03 1.53 -8.25
C PRO A 191 -1.08 2.79 -9.12
N GLY A 192 -1.79 2.70 -10.24
CA GLY A 192 -2.37 3.86 -10.88
C GLY A 192 -3.70 4.24 -10.25
N TRP A 193 -4.49 5.08 -10.93
CA TRP A 193 -5.83 5.41 -10.48
C TRP A 193 -6.65 4.14 -10.26
N THR A 194 -7.22 4.04 -9.06
CA THR A 194 -7.92 2.85 -8.57
C THR A 194 -9.24 3.31 -7.94
N THR A 195 -10.34 2.61 -8.20
CA THR A 195 -11.68 2.94 -7.67
C THR A 195 -11.73 2.73 -6.17
N THR A 196 -11.39 3.77 -5.41
CA THR A 196 -11.35 3.78 -3.94
C THR A 196 -12.04 5.04 -3.41
N PRO A 197 -12.41 5.10 -2.12
CA PRO A 197 -12.88 6.34 -1.52
C PRO A 197 -11.91 7.53 -1.71
N MET A 198 -10.61 7.28 -1.72
CA MET A 198 -9.56 8.31 -1.92
C MET A 198 -9.63 8.97 -3.31
N SER A 199 -10.03 8.23 -4.33
CA SER A 199 -10.11 8.72 -5.72
C SER A 199 -11.53 9.09 -6.16
N ALA A 200 -12.54 8.94 -5.29
CA ALA A 200 -13.95 9.07 -5.64
C ALA A 200 -14.27 10.43 -6.28
N ALA A 201 -13.85 11.54 -5.67
CA ALA A 201 -14.09 12.88 -6.19
C ALA A 201 -13.54 13.11 -7.61
N GLY A 202 -12.33 12.59 -7.90
CA GLY A 202 -11.75 12.66 -9.24
C GLY A 202 -12.48 11.78 -10.25
N LEU A 203 -12.97 10.62 -9.83
CA LEU A 203 -13.69 9.67 -10.70
C LEU A 203 -15.13 10.13 -11.03
N GLU A 204 -15.71 11.03 -10.25
CA GLU A 204 -16.98 11.66 -10.57
C GLU A 204 -16.88 12.68 -11.71
N ASN A 205 -15.67 13.12 -12.08
CA ASN A 205 -15.45 14.07 -13.16
C ASN A 205 -15.04 13.36 -14.48
N PRO A 206 -15.94 13.29 -15.49
CA PRO A 206 -15.65 12.60 -16.75
C PRO A 206 -14.42 13.13 -17.50
N ALA A 207 -14.11 14.42 -17.37
CA ALA A 207 -12.94 15.00 -18.01
C ALA A 207 -11.63 14.48 -17.38
N VAL A 208 -11.60 14.36 -16.05
CA VAL A 208 -10.46 13.76 -15.32
C VAL A 208 -10.32 12.29 -15.69
N VAL A 209 -11.42 11.54 -15.71
CA VAL A 209 -11.42 10.13 -16.10
C VAL A 209 -10.89 9.97 -17.53
N THR A 210 -11.36 10.77 -18.47
CA THR A 210 -10.86 10.77 -19.85
C THR A 210 -9.36 11.01 -19.93
N GLN A 211 -8.87 12.07 -19.26
CA GLN A 211 -7.45 12.41 -19.20
C GLN A 211 -6.61 11.25 -18.64
N VAL A 212 -7.07 10.64 -17.55
CA VAL A 212 -6.41 9.50 -16.92
C VAL A 212 -6.34 8.31 -17.87
N LEU A 213 -7.44 7.99 -18.57
CA LEU A 213 -7.51 6.83 -19.47
C LEU A 213 -6.73 7.02 -20.75
N GLN A 214 -6.54 8.26 -21.23
CA GLN A 214 -5.72 8.54 -22.41
C GLN A 214 -4.27 8.11 -22.28
N THR A 215 -3.74 8.00 -21.05
CA THR A 215 -2.34 7.64 -20.77
C THR A 215 -2.12 6.15 -20.55
N ARG A 216 -3.15 5.31 -20.67
CA ARG A 216 -3.13 3.87 -20.35
C ARG A 216 -3.47 3.01 -21.55
N ALA A 217 -2.86 1.83 -21.63
CA ALA A 217 -3.23 0.83 -22.62
C ALA A 217 -4.64 0.27 -22.34
N HIS A 218 -4.95 -0.01 -21.07
CA HIS A 218 -6.29 -0.43 -20.66
C HIS A 218 -7.21 0.78 -20.48
N LYS A 219 -8.34 0.80 -21.19
CA LYS A 219 -9.36 1.86 -21.11
C LYS A 219 -10.29 1.67 -19.90
N ARG A 220 -9.74 1.36 -18.74
CA ARG A 220 -10.45 1.29 -17.47
C ARG A 220 -9.56 1.71 -16.30
N VAL A 221 -10.18 2.20 -15.25
CA VAL A 221 -9.55 2.42 -13.95
C VAL A 221 -9.33 1.07 -13.25
N ALA A 222 -8.28 0.94 -12.46
CA ALA A 222 -8.04 -0.28 -11.70
C ALA A 222 -9.08 -0.43 -10.58
N ARG A 223 -9.46 -1.67 -10.28
CA ARG A 223 -10.23 -2.00 -9.08
C ARG A 223 -9.26 -2.26 -7.91
N PRO A 224 -9.69 -2.08 -6.65
CA PRO A 224 -8.86 -2.43 -5.50
C PRO A 224 -8.31 -3.86 -5.54
N GLU A 225 -9.08 -4.82 -6.08
CA GLU A 225 -8.71 -6.22 -6.21
C GLU A 225 -7.56 -6.43 -7.22
N ASP A 226 -7.46 -5.60 -8.25
CA ASP A 226 -6.34 -5.67 -9.22
C ASP A 226 -5.01 -5.40 -8.50
N VAL A 227 -5.00 -4.43 -7.58
CA VAL A 227 -3.82 -4.06 -6.76
C VAL A 227 -3.57 -5.08 -5.66
N ALA A 228 -4.63 -5.48 -4.96
CA ALA A 228 -4.57 -6.43 -3.85
C ALA A 228 -4.02 -7.80 -4.30
N SER A 229 -4.35 -8.24 -5.52
CA SER A 229 -3.79 -9.49 -6.10
C SER A 229 -2.27 -9.43 -6.24
N ALA A 230 -1.73 -8.28 -6.66
CA ALA A 230 -0.28 -8.07 -6.74
C ALA A 230 0.38 -8.06 -5.35
N ILE A 231 -0.29 -7.47 -4.34
CA ILE A 231 0.18 -7.46 -2.95
C ILE A 231 0.26 -8.89 -2.41
N VAL A 232 -0.80 -9.68 -2.56
CA VAL A 232 -0.84 -11.08 -2.10
C VAL A 232 0.20 -11.92 -2.83
N PHE A 233 0.35 -11.77 -4.15
CA PHE A 233 1.39 -12.44 -4.94
C PHE A 233 2.79 -12.15 -4.38
N LEU A 234 3.15 -10.87 -4.18
CA LEU A 234 4.47 -10.49 -3.65
C LEU A 234 4.68 -10.90 -2.19
N SER A 235 3.61 -11.13 -1.44
CA SER A 235 3.67 -11.60 -0.05
C SER A 235 3.94 -13.11 0.05
N SER A 236 3.63 -13.88 -0.98
CA SER A 236 3.77 -15.33 -1.01
C SER A 236 5.23 -15.75 -1.21
N ASP A 237 5.78 -16.54 -0.32
CA ASP A 237 7.13 -17.08 -0.45
C ASP A 237 7.20 -18.12 -1.58
N ARG A 238 6.14 -18.88 -1.78
CA ARG A 238 6.05 -19.87 -2.86
C ARG A 238 6.00 -19.26 -4.25
N LEU A 239 5.24 -18.16 -4.42
CA LEU A 239 5.03 -17.55 -5.73
C LEU A 239 6.09 -16.50 -6.08
N ALA A 240 6.59 -15.78 -5.08
CA ALA A 240 7.50 -14.65 -5.24
C ALA A 240 8.81 -14.80 -4.42
N GLY A 241 9.17 -16.02 -4.01
CA GLY A 241 10.29 -16.29 -3.10
C GLY A 241 11.66 -15.81 -3.60
N HIS A 242 11.82 -15.58 -4.91
CA HIS A 242 13.05 -15.03 -5.49
C HIS A 242 12.88 -13.61 -6.06
N ILE A 243 11.79 -12.92 -5.67
CA ILE A 243 11.49 -11.54 -6.07
C ILE A 243 11.70 -10.62 -4.86
N THR A 244 12.72 -9.75 -4.92
CA THR A 244 12.99 -8.76 -3.88
C THR A 244 13.65 -7.51 -4.47
N GLY A 245 13.26 -6.34 -3.99
CA GLY A 245 13.70 -5.03 -4.48
C GLY A 245 12.97 -4.56 -5.75
N GLU A 246 11.92 -5.28 -6.14
CA GLU A 246 11.15 -4.98 -7.34
C GLU A 246 10.03 -3.99 -7.07
N VAL A 247 9.71 -3.24 -8.11
CA VAL A 247 8.60 -2.27 -8.17
C VAL A 247 7.60 -2.73 -9.22
N LEU A 248 6.50 -3.32 -8.77
CA LEU A 248 5.45 -3.81 -9.65
C LEU A 248 4.39 -2.72 -9.89
N THR A 249 4.34 -2.18 -11.09
CA THR A 249 3.33 -1.19 -11.48
C THR A 249 2.02 -1.88 -11.87
N VAL A 250 0.93 -1.51 -11.19
CA VAL A 250 -0.44 -1.99 -11.43
C VAL A 250 -1.28 -0.80 -11.91
N ALA A 251 -1.11 -0.42 -13.17
CA ALA A 251 -1.66 0.82 -13.72
C ALA A 251 -2.24 0.67 -15.14
N GLY A 252 -2.53 -0.55 -15.58
CA GLY A 252 -3.14 -0.80 -16.88
C GLY A 252 -2.27 -0.39 -18.07
N GLY A 253 -0.93 -0.47 -17.93
CA GLY A 253 0.02 -0.06 -18.96
C GLY A 253 0.11 1.47 -19.11
N MET A 254 0.05 2.21 -17.98
CA MET A 254 0.23 3.66 -17.97
C MET A 254 1.62 4.03 -18.51
N GLU A 255 1.65 4.99 -19.40
CA GLU A 255 2.87 5.58 -19.98
C GLU A 255 2.89 7.10 -19.79
N GLY A 256 4.06 7.72 -19.89
CA GLY A 256 4.22 9.18 -19.83
C GLY A 256 3.79 9.91 -21.11
N ARG A 257 2.93 9.30 -21.94
CA ARG A 257 2.42 9.88 -23.20
C ARG A 257 0.96 9.55 -23.39
N LEU A 258 0.28 10.29 -24.24
CA LEU A 258 -1.09 10.00 -24.64
C LEU A 258 -1.11 8.78 -25.60
N LEU A 259 -1.92 7.81 -25.31
CA LEU A 259 -2.11 6.58 -26.10
C LEU A 259 -3.40 6.62 -26.89
N HIS A 260 -4.40 7.38 -26.43
CA HIS A 260 -5.73 7.44 -27.00
C HIS A 260 -6.18 8.88 -27.20
N LEU A 261 -6.93 9.16 -28.25
CA LEU A 261 -7.64 10.42 -28.42
C LEU A 261 -8.84 10.50 -27.46
N PRO A 262 -9.31 11.71 -27.08
CA PRO A 262 -10.46 11.85 -26.17
C PRO A 262 -11.71 11.10 -26.64
N GLU A 263 -11.99 11.10 -27.94
CA GLU A 263 -13.13 10.43 -28.56
C GLU A 263 -13.05 8.88 -28.55
N GLU A 264 -11.89 8.33 -28.23
CA GLU A 264 -11.70 6.88 -28.08
C GLU A 264 -11.97 6.39 -26.64
N ILE A 265 -12.23 7.32 -25.72
CA ILE A 265 -12.46 7.04 -24.31
C ILE A 265 -13.93 7.21 -23.97
N ASP A 266 -14.52 6.17 -23.38
CA ASP A 266 -15.84 6.23 -22.75
C ASP A 266 -15.64 6.31 -21.20
N PRO A 267 -15.77 7.52 -20.61
CA PRO A 267 -15.53 7.71 -19.18
C PRO A 267 -16.57 7.01 -18.29
N HIS A 268 -17.71 6.60 -18.84
CA HIS A 268 -18.78 5.90 -18.12
C HIS A 268 -18.53 4.38 -18.03
N ARG A 269 -17.52 3.86 -18.76
CA ARG A 269 -17.08 2.46 -18.71
C ARG A 269 -15.77 2.26 -17.94
N ALA A 270 -15.37 3.27 -17.20
CA ALA A 270 -14.09 3.30 -16.47
C ALA A 270 -14.08 2.44 -15.19
#